data_8d16ba034c32fa368ebf8b6bb813a085
#
_entry.id   8d16ba034c32fa368ebf8b6bb813a085
#
_cell.length_a   1.000
_cell.length_b   1.000
_cell.length_c   1.000
_cell.angle_alpha   90.00
_cell.angle_beta   90.00
_cell.angle_gamma   90.00
#
_symmetry.space_group_name_H-M   'P 1'
#
loop_
_entity.id
_entity.type
_entity.pdbx_description
1 polymer ?
#
loop_
_entity_poly.entity_id
_entity_poly.type
_entity_poly.pdbx_seq_one_letter_code
_entity_poly.pdbx_strand_id
1 'polypeptide(L)'
;MCLILLSKPSLGDYKFVLSSNRDEFYERKTKNMFWWNNFDGLLAGQDLEQGGTWLGITKSGRFAAVTNVREFYQIDKKENFLSRGDLVKNFLNSSLSPEEYVQKVEANKYMGFNLVVSDLKHFSIISSQGIESFNQELVVVGNRALNTETKKLNNAKEDFKSILNQTFTHQDLIELMQKPVSYTHLRA
;
A
#
# COMPACT_ATOMS: atom_id res chain seq x y z
N MET A 1 6.10 2.34 -10.74
CA MET A 1 6.50 2.32 -9.32
C MET A 1 5.28 2.53 -8.46
N CYS A 2 4.99 1.61 -7.54
CA CYS A 2 3.87 1.77 -6.63
C CYS A 2 4.09 2.95 -5.68
N LEU A 3 3.02 3.66 -5.38
CA LEU A 3 2.99 4.76 -4.44
C LEU A 3 1.70 4.63 -3.62
N ILE A 4 1.78 4.77 -2.32
CA ILE A 4 0.65 4.86 -1.40
C ILE A 4 0.76 6.19 -0.68
N LEU A 5 -0.28 6.99 -0.76
CA LEU A 5 -0.50 8.20 0.00
C LEU A 5 -1.68 7.94 0.93
N LEU A 6 -1.46 8.08 2.22
CA LEU A 6 -2.47 7.86 3.24
C LEU A 6 -2.46 9.01 4.22
N SER A 7 -3.62 9.54 4.50
CA SER A 7 -3.80 10.56 5.53
C SER A 7 -5.07 10.33 6.33
N LYS A 8 -5.02 10.77 7.57
CA LYS A 8 -6.19 10.98 8.41
C LYS A 8 -6.48 12.49 8.37
N PRO A 9 -7.36 12.96 7.46
CA PRO A 9 -7.58 14.39 7.28
C PRO A 9 -8.24 15.00 8.52
N SER A 10 -7.83 16.20 8.85
CA SER A 10 -8.46 17.02 9.89
C SER A 10 -9.74 17.72 9.42
N LEU A 11 -9.98 17.76 8.11
CA LEU A 11 -11.12 18.40 7.47
C LEU A 11 -12.06 17.38 6.83
N GLY A 12 -13.37 17.62 6.96
CA GLY A 12 -14.42 16.79 6.37
C GLY A 12 -14.72 15.52 7.15
N ASP A 13 -15.63 14.72 6.60
CA ASP A 13 -16.18 13.49 7.24
C ASP A 13 -15.37 12.23 6.96
N TYR A 14 -14.25 12.34 6.26
CA TYR A 14 -13.42 11.18 5.91
C TYR A 14 -12.63 10.67 7.11
N LYS A 15 -12.77 9.38 7.40
CA LYS A 15 -11.92 8.70 8.41
C LYS A 15 -10.47 8.61 7.94
N PHE A 16 -10.30 8.29 6.66
CA PHE A 16 -9.03 8.22 5.95
C PHE A 16 -9.22 8.63 4.50
N VAL A 17 -8.17 9.19 3.93
CA VAL A 17 -8.02 9.38 2.49
C VAL A 17 -6.81 8.58 2.05
N LEU A 18 -7.03 7.66 1.12
CA LEU A 18 -5.99 6.86 0.50
C LEU A 18 -5.99 7.09 -1.00
N SER A 19 -4.83 7.43 -1.54
CA SER A 19 -4.59 7.47 -2.98
C SER A 19 -3.39 6.59 -3.31
N SER A 20 -3.54 5.73 -4.30
CA SER A 20 -2.50 4.76 -4.62
C SER A 20 -2.48 4.43 -6.11
N ASN A 21 -1.29 4.16 -6.63
CA ASN A 21 -1.14 3.51 -7.92
C ASN A 21 -0.38 2.19 -7.78
N ARG A 22 -0.64 1.29 -8.72
CA ARG A 22 0.12 0.04 -8.91
C ARG A 22 0.86 0.12 -10.23
N ASP A 23 2.16 -0.05 -10.15
CA ASP A 23 3.03 -0.11 -11.32
C ASP A 23 3.58 -1.54 -11.43
N GLU A 24 3.11 -2.27 -12.43
CA GLU A 24 3.43 -3.67 -12.65
C GLU A 24 3.60 -3.94 -14.15
N PHE A 25 4.22 -5.06 -14.50
CA PHE A 25 4.37 -5.49 -15.88
C PHE A 25 3.00 -5.73 -16.55
N TYR A 26 2.85 -5.32 -17.80
CA TYR A 26 1.58 -5.46 -18.56
C TYR A 26 1.14 -6.92 -18.70
N GLU A 27 2.10 -7.83 -18.80
CA GLU A 27 1.85 -9.27 -18.92
C GLU A 27 1.25 -9.88 -17.65
N ARG A 28 1.47 -9.24 -16.48
CA ARG A 28 0.94 -9.74 -15.21
C ARG A 28 -0.56 -9.52 -15.11
N LYS A 29 -1.29 -10.59 -15.35
CA LYS A 29 -2.76 -10.56 -15.38
C LYS A 29 -3.35 -10.21 -14.03
N THR A 30 -4.25 -9.23 -14.02
CA THR A 30 -4.96 -8.78 -12.82
C THR A 30 -6.45 -8.64 -13.10
N LYS A 31 -7.24 -8.81 -12.07
CA LYS A 31 -8.68 -8.52 -12.09
C LYS A 31 -8.92 -7.17 -11.38
N ASN A 32 -9.77 -6.34 -11.97
CA ASN A 32 -10.19 -5.08 -11.37
C ASN A 32 -10.83 -5.31 -10.00
N MET A 33 -10.95 -4.27 -9.20
CA MET A 33 -11.54 -4.31 -7.87
C MET A 33 -12.99 -4.85 -7.93
N PHE A 34 -13.27 -5.85 -7.09
CA PHE A 34 -14.57 -6.49 -6.98
C PHE A 34 -14.76 -7.03 -5.56
N TRP A 35 -15.99 -7.35 -5.19
CA TRP A 35 -16.28 -8.06 -3.95
C TRP A 35 -15.90 -9.53 -4.09
N TRP A 36 -14.98 -9.99 -3.23
CA TRP A 36 -14.50 -11.36 -3.27
C TRP A 36 -15.55 -12.32 -2.72
N ASN A 37 -15.90 -13.36 -3.48
CA ASN A 37 -16.93 -14.32 -3.08
C ASN A 37 -16.51 -15.18 -1.87
N ASN A 38 -15.20 -15.45 -1.75
CA ASN A 38 -14.64 -16.34 -0.72
C ASN A 38 -14.21 -15.58 0.55
N PHE A 39 -14.44 -14.27 0.63
CA PHE A 39 -14.09 -13.43 1.77
C PHE A 39 -15.24 -12.48 2.05
N ASP A 40 -15.89 -12.66 3.20
CA ASP A 40 -17.03 -11.81 3.54
C ASP A 40 -16.63 -10.33 3.61
N GLY A 41 -17.26 -9.56 2.73
CA GLY A 41 -17.12 -8.11 2.69
C GLY A 41 -15.75 -7.58 2.26
N LEU A 42 -14.92 -8.36 1.58
CA LEU A 42 -13.64 -7.89 1.00
C LEU A 42 -13.84 -7.28 -0.38
N LEU A 43 -13.48 -6.03 -0.55
CA LEU A 43 -13.37 -5.33 -1.82
C LEU A 43 -11.90 -5.13 -2.16
N ALA A 44 -11.43 -5.79 -3.23
CA ALA A 44 -10.04 -5.73 -3.67
C ALA A 44 -9.89 -6.09 -5.14
N GLY A 45 -8.81 -5.65 -5.79
CA GLY A 45 -8.34 -6.24 -7.02
C GLY A 45 -7.72 -7.62 -6.78
N GLN A 46 -7.47 -8.40 -7.82
CA GLN A 46 -6.83 -9.70 -7.67
C GLN A 46 -5.65 -9.86 -8.64
N ASP A 47 -4.55 -10.32 -8.11
CA ASP A 47 -3.44 -10.83 -8.89
C ASP A 47 -3.79 -12.26 -9.34
N LEU A 48 -3.95 -12.45 -10.64
CA LEU A 48 -4.39 -13.75 -11.19
C LEU A 48 -3.27 -14.79 -11.27
N GLU A 49 -2.01 -14.38 -11.08
CA GLU A 49 -0.86 -15.30 -11.04
C GLU A 49 -0.66 -15.91 -9.66
N GLN A 50 -0.76 -15.08 -8.61
CA GLN A 50 -0.49 -15.48 -7.22
C GLN A 50 -1.76 -15.59 -6.37
N GLY A 51 -2.91 -15.18 -6.89
CA GLY A 51 -4.22 -15.27 -6.20
C GLY A 51 -4.40 -14.31 -5.02
N GLY A 52 -3.41 -13.46 -4.74
CA GLY A 52 -3.45 -12.44 -3.67
C GLY A 52 -3.94 -11.08 -4.15
N THR A 53 -3.75 -10.06 -3.31
CA THR A 53 -4.06 -8.67 -3.66
C THR A 53 -2.97 -7.72 -3.12
N TRP A 54 -2.82 -6.56 -3.74
CA TRP A 54 -1.88 -5.51 -3.32
C TRP A 54 -2.54 -4.39 -2.50
N LEU A 55 -3.86 -4.29 -2.56
CA LEU A 55 -4.67 -3.33 -1.83
C LEU A 55 -6.10 -3.87 -1.70
N GLY A 56 -6.68 -3.75 -0.53
CA GLY A 56 -8.07 -4.10 -0.29
C GLY A 56 -8.64 -3.41 0.94
N ILE A 57 -9.97 -3.36 0.98
CA ILE A 57 -10.75 -2.83 2.10
C ILE A 57 -11.89 -3.79 2.42
N THR A 58 -12.28 -3.87 3.69
CA THR A 58 -13.44 -4.64 4.12
C THR A 58 -14.62 -3.75 4.49
N LYS A 59 -15.83 -4.30 4.49
CA LYS A 59 -17.04 -3.61 5.00
C LYS A 59 -16.91 -3.17 6.45
N SER A 60 -16.09 -3.85 7.25
CA SER A 60 -15.79 -3.47 8.64
C SER A 60 -14.81 -2.30 8.74
N GLY A 61 -14.31 -1.80 7.62
CA GLY A 61 -13.38 -0.67 7.57
C GLY A 61 -11.90 -1.04 7.71
N ARG A 62 -11.56 -2.32 7.75
CA ARG A 62 -10.15 -2.75 7.70
C ARG A 62 -9.62 -2.49 6.29
N PHE A 63 -8.41 -1.95 6.19
CA PHE A 63 -7.73 -1.88 4.91
C PHE A 63 -6.26 -2.31 5.02
N ALA A 64 -5.71 -2.78 3.93
CA ALA A 64 -4.29 -3.09 3.82
C ALA A 64 -3.77 -2.80 2.41
N ALA A 65 -2.52 -2.39 2.33
CA ALA A 65 -1.84 -2.18 1.06
C ALA A 65 -0.35 -2.52 1.17
N VAL A 66 0.21 -3.08 0.10
CA VAL A 66 1.62 -3.47 0.03
C VAL A 66 2.32 -2.86 -1.17
N THR A 67 3.55 -2.41 -0.98
CA THR A 67 4.47 -2.06 -2.07
C THR A 67 5.68 -2.98 -2.06
N ASN A 68 6.24 -3.22 -3.24
CA ASN A 68 7.48 -3.98 -3.40
C ASN A 68 8.68 -3.08 -3.10
N VAL A 69 9.63 -3.54 -2.29
CA VAL A 69 10.93 -2.89 -2.13
C VAL A 69 11.90 -3.48 -3.13
N ARG A 70 12.45 -2.64 -4.02
CA ARG A 70 13.26 -3.09 -5.16
C ARG A 70 14.75 -3.30 -4.84
N GLU A 71 15.22 -2.85 -3.70
CA GLU A 71 16.64 -2.91 -3.31
C GLU A 71 17.16 -4.33 -3.03
N PHE A 72 16.27 -5.31 -2.99
CA PHE A 72 16.58 -6.71 -2.68
C PHE A 72 16.57 -7.66 -3.89
N TYR A 73 16.63 -7.15 -5.13
CA TYR A 73 16.60 -7.99 -6.33
C TYR A 73 17.86 -8.84 -6.57
N GLN A 74 18.89 -8.70 -5.74
CA GLN A 74 20.13 -9.49 -5.85
C GLN A 74 20.13 -10.78 -5.00
N ILE A 75 19.00 -11.11 -4.36
CA ILE A 75 18.88 -12.36 -3.59
C ILE A 75 18.74 -13.50 -4.60
N ASP A 76 19.56 -14.52 -4.43
CA ASP A 76 19.58 -15.72 -5.26
C ASP A 76 18.16 -16.28 -5.46
N LYS A 77 17.80 -16.59 -6.72
CA LYS A 77 16.49 -17.12 -7.14
C LYS A 77 16.12 -18.48 -6.54
N LYS A 78 16.87 -18.99 -5.58
CA LYS A 78 16.69 -20.30 -4.94
C LYS A 78 15.79 -20.32 -3.72
N GLU A 79 15.37 -19.17 -3.20
CA GLU A 79 14.47 -19.12 -2.04
C GLU A 79 13.02 -19.08 -2.49
N ASN A 80 12.21 -19.99 -1.97
CA ASN A 80 10.76 -20.03 -2.17
C ASN A 80 10.08 -18.96 -1.30
N PHE A 81 10.11 -17.71 -1.74
CA PHE A 81 9.40 -16.63 -1.04
C PHE A 81 7.89 -16.75 -1.20
N LEU A 82 7.17 -16.42 -0.12
CA LEU A 82 5.73 -16.30 -0.12
C LEU A 82 5.29 -15.06 -0.92
N SER A 83 4.05 -15.09 -1.41
CA SER A 83 3.45 -13.94 -2.09
C SER A 83 3.20 -12.78 -1.14
N ARG A 84 3.72 -11.60 -1.44
CA ARG A 84 3.45 -10.37 -0.68
C ARG A 84 1.96 -10.01 -0.67
N GLY A 85 1.21 -10.42 -1.69
CA GLY A 85 -0.23 -10.26 -1.74
C GLY A 85 -0.97 -11.04 -0.65
N ASP A 86 -0.37 -12.10 -0.10
CA ASP A 86 -0.93 -12.82 1.03
C ASP A 86 -0.86 -12.03 2.33
N LEU A 87 0.13 -11.15 2.49
CA LEU A 87 0.19 -10.24 3.64
C LEU A 87 -1.07 -9.36 3.74
N VAL A 88 -1.49 -8.80 2.61
CA VAL A 88 -2.72 -7.99 2.54
C VAL A 88 -3.96 -8.85 2.81
N LYS A 89 -4.09 -9.95 2.08
CA LYS A 89 -5.23 -10.87 2.18
C LYS A 89 -5.39 -11.42 3.60
N ASN A 90 -4.30 -11.87 4.22
CA ASN A 90 -4.31 -12.46 5.55
C ASN A 90 -4.70 -11.45 6.63
N PHE A 91 -4.22 -10.20 6.55
CA PHE A 91 -4.67 -9.15 7.46
C PHE A 91 -6.17 -8.89 7.33
N LEU A 92 -6.66 -8.70 6.10
CA LEU A 92 -8.05 -8.36 5.85
C LEU A 92 -9.02 -9.49 6.27
N ASN A 93 -8.55 -10.73 6.30
CA ASN A 93 -9.31 -11.89 6.75
C ASN A 93 -9.10 -12.23 8.24
N SER A 94 -8.27 -11.49 8.95
CA SER A 94 -8.00 -11.73 10.37
C SER A 94 -8.85 -10.82 11.26
N SER A 95 -8.98 -11.20 12.54
CA SER A 95 -9.55 -10.36 13.61
C SER A 95 -8.47 -9.61 14.42
N LEU A 96 -7.19 -9.77 14.08
CA LEU A 96 -6.09 -9.14 14.80
C LEU A 96 -6.11 -7.62 14.63
N SER A 97 -5.70 -6.90 15.66
CA SER A 97 -5.40 -5.47 15.51
C SER A 97 -4.24 -5.24 14.54
N PRO A 98 -4.08 -4.03 13.97
CA PRO A 98 -2.92 -3.71 13.15
C PRO A 98 -1.59 -4.03 13.82
N GLU A 99 -1.44 -3.69 15.10
CA GLU A 99 -0.25 -3.92 15.90
C GLU A 99 0.03 -5.41 16.10
N GLU A 100 -1.00 -6.19 16.50
CA GLU A 100 -0.87 -7.63 16.69
C GLU A 100 -0.50 -8.34 15.38
N TYR A 101 -1.06 -7.88 14.26
CA TYR A 101 -0.79 -8.48 12.97
C TYR A 101 0.67 -8.29 12.55
N VAL A 102 1.18 -7.05 12.60
CA VAL A 102 2.56 -6.77 12.18
C VAL A 102 3.59 -7.49 13.05
N GLN A 103 3.29 -7.74 14.34
CA GLN A 103 4.14 -8.53 15.23
C GLN A 103 4.25 -10.01 14.83
N LYS A 104 3.23 -10.53 14.14
CA LYS A 104 3.18 -11.93 13.69
C LYS A 104 3.73 -12.15 12.29
N VAL A 105 4.04 -11.07 11.56
CA VAL A 105 4.58 -11.18 10.20
C VAL A 105 6.03 -11.66 10.24
N GLU A 106 6.30 -12.80 9.66
CA GLU A 106 7.65 -13.34 9.47
C GLU A 106 8.25 -12.72 8.19
N ALA A 107 8.79 -11.51 8.32
CA ALA A 107 9.24 -10.70 7.19
C ALA A 107 10.29 -11.40 6.29
N ASN A 108 11.11 -12.27 6.86
CA ASN A 108 12.12 -13.05 6.16
C ASN A 108 11.55 -14.10 5.19
N LYS A 109 10.27 -14.43 5.30
CA LYS A 109 9.58 -15.33 4.34
C LYS A 109 9.14 -14.64 3.05
N TYR A 110 9.31 -13.35 2.93
CA TYR A 110 8.87 -12.55 1.77
C TYR A 110 10.04 -11.79 1.16
N MET A 111 9.98 -11.57 -0.15
CA MET A 111 10.85 -10.58 -0.78
C MET A 111 10.56 -9.18 -0.24
N GLY A 112 11.49 -8.24 -0.42
CA GLY A 112 11.38 -6.88 0.08
C GLY A 112 10.01 -6.23 -0.14
N PHE A 113 9.41 -5.71 0.94
CA PHE A 113 8.08 -5.10 0.94
C PHE A 113 7.96 -3.97 1.97
N ASN A 114 6.98 -3.11 1.76
CA ASN A 114 6.37 -2.26 2.78
C ASN A 114 4.89 -2.58 2.83
N LEU A 115 4.35 -2.84 4.01
CA LEU A 115 2.95 -3.16 4.24
C LEU A 115 2.34 -2.14 5.19
N VAL A 116 1.22 -1.57 4.80
CA VAL A 116 0.37 -0.71 5.63
C VAL A 116 -0.91 -1.47 5.96
N VAL A 117 -1.28 -1.53 7.22
CA VAL A 117 -2.51 -2.17 7.71
C VAL A 117 -3.26 -1.24 8.67
N SER A 118 -4.59 -1.25 8.62
CA SER A 118 -5.44 -0.39 9.46
C SER A 118 -6.80 -1.00 9.75
N ASP A 119 -7.38 -0.58 10.88
CA ASP A 119 -8.75 -0.89 11.30
C ASP A 119 -9.64 0.37 11.43
N LEU A 120 -9.28 1.49 10.79
CA LEU A 120 -9.85 2.83 10.88
C LEU A 120 -9.59 3.59 12.20
N LYS A 121 -9.12 2.93 13.23
CA LYS A 121 -8.73 3.56 14.50
C LYS A 121 -7.22 3.73 14.57
N HIS A 122 -6.54 2.66 14.23
CA HIS A 122 -5.10 2.54 14.26
C HIS A 122 -4.59 2.09 12.90
N PHE A 123 -3.34 2.41 12.62
CA PHE A 123 -2.62 1.81 11.51
C PHE A 123 -1.21 1.44 11.95
N SER A 124 -0.68 0.42 11.35
CA SER A 124 0.68 -0.04 11.56
C SER A 124 1.37 -0.23 10.23
N ILE A 125 2.66 -0.01 10.22
CA ILE A 125 3.50 -0.22 9.03
C ILE A 125 4.63 -1.16 9.41
N ILE A 126 4.82 -2.17 8.56
CA ILE A 126 5.97 -3.07 8.64
C ILE A 126 6.65 -3.13 7.29
N SER A 127 7.96 -3.15 7.30
CA SER A 127 8.77 -3.44 6.13
C SER A 127 9.54 -4.75 6.30
N SER A 128 10.16 -5.21 5.22
CA SER A 128 11.14 -6.30 5.29
C SER A 128 12.33 -5.99 6.22
N GLN A 129 12.51 -4.74 6.65
CA GLN A 129 13.56 -4.31 7.57
C GLN A 129 13.09 -4.16 9.03
N GLY A 130 11.80 -4.25 9.29
CA GLY A 130 11.23 -4.15 10.63
C GLY A 130 9.91 -3.39 10.71
N ILE A 131 9.42 -3.27 11.94
CA ILE A 131 8.18 -2.54 12.24
C ILE A 131 8.54 -1.07 12.45
N GLU A 132 7.80 -0.20 11.78
CA GLU A 132 7.93 1.24 11.92
C GLU A 132 6.72 1.81 12.66
N SER A 133 6.96 2.57 13.71
CA SER A 133 5.91 3.34 14.36
C SER A 133 5.73 4.67 13.65
N PHE A 134 4.59 4.88 13.04
CA PHE A 134 4.23 6.13 12.41
C PHE A 134 3.23 6.89 13.27
N ASN A 135 3.65 8.00 13.79
CA ASN A 135 2.78 8.95 14.49
C ASN A 135 2.51 10.18 13.60
N GLN A 136 2.46 9.98 12.28
CA GLN A 136 2.28 11.06 11.32
C GLN A 136 0.86 11.05 10.76
N GLU A 137 0.27 12.24 10.65
CA GLU A 137 -1.05 12.45 10.03
C GLU A 137 -1.06 12.08 8.55
N LEU A 138 0.11 12.04 7.92
CA LEU A 138 0.29 11.75 6.51
C LEU A 138 1.44 10.78 6.29
N VAL A 139 1.15 9.67 5.63
CA VAL A 139 2.07 8.59 5.31
C VAL A 139 2.26 8.49 3.81
N VAL A 140 3.52 8.39 3.39
CA VAL A 140 3.90 8.19 1.98
C VAL A 140 4.79 6.97 1.89
N VAL A 141 4.36 5.96 1.13
CA VAL A 141 5.08 4.71 0.96
C VAL A 141 5.34 4.44 -0.52
N GLY A 142 6.61 4.31 -0.88
CA GLY A 142 7.06 4.00 -2.23
C GLY A 142 7.63 2.57 -2.36
N ASN A 143 8.55 2.40 -3.34
CA ASN A 143 9.23 1.12 -3.61
C ASN A 143 10.65 1.03 -3.02
N ARG A 144 10.98 1.86 -2.06
CA ARG A 144 12.24 1.83 -1.30
C ARG A 144 11.96 1.49 0.15
N ALA A 145 13.02 1.26 0.90
CA ALA A 145 12.91 1.14 2.35
C ALA A 145 12.13 2.32 2.93
N LEU A 146 11.38 2.07 3.99
CA LEU A 146 10.66 3.12 4.73
C LEU A 146 11.67 4.20 5.16
N ASN A 147 11.21 5.44 5.26
CA ASN A 147 12.04 6.60 5.61
C ASN A 147 13.13 6.96 4.57
N THR A 148 13.17 6.31 3.41
CA THR A 148 14.04 6.76 2.32
C THR A 148 13.44 8.01 1.68
N GLU A 149 14.02 9.16 1.98
CA GLU A 149 13.64 10.40 1.32
C GLU A 149 14.05 10.40 -0.14
N THR A 150 13.11 10.69 -1.01
CA THR A 150 13.38 10.95 -2.42
C THR A 150 12.63 12.19 -2.85
N LYS A 151 13.19 12.96 -3.78
CA LYS A 151 12.51 14.14 -4.33
C LYS A 151 11.08 13.82 -4.76
N LYS A 152 10.87 12.62 -5.29
CA LYS A 152 9.56 12.15 -5.69
C LYS A 152 8.59 12.00 -4.52
N LEU A 153 8.97 11.27 -3.47
CA LEU A 153 8.11 11.04 -2.31
C LEU A 153 7.80 12.36 -1.62
N ASN A 154 8.78 13.26 -1.54
CA ASN A 154 8.59 14.59 -0.96
C ASN A 154 7.61 15.43 -1.79
N ASN A 155 7.75 15.46 -3.10
CA ASN A 155 6.81 16.18 -3.97
C ASN A 155 5.39 15.59 -3.87
N ALA A 156 5.25 14.26 -3.91
CA ALA A 156 3.95 13.60 -3.77
C ALA A 156 3.30 13.90 -2.40
N LYS A 157 4.11 13.96 -1.35
CA LYS A 157 3.68 14.35 0.00
C LYS A 157 3.13 15.77 0.04
N GLU A 158 3.85 16.73 -0.51
CA GLU A 158 3.45 18.13 -0.52
C GLU A 158 2.21 18.37 -1.39
N ASP A 159 2.15 17.74 -2.57
CA ASP A 159 0.98 17.82 -3.45
C ASP A 159 -0.27 17.24 -2.78
N PHE A 160 -0.15 16.07 -2.15
CA PHE A 160 -1.25 15.43 -1.43
C PHE A 160 -1.72 16.28 -0.24
N LYS A 161 -0.77 16.81 0.53
CA LYS A 161 -1.06 17.72 1.64
C LYS A 161 -1.80 18.99 1.17
N SER A 162 -1.38 19.55 0.05
CA SER A 162 -2.04 20.71 -0.55
C SER A 162 -3.48 20.42 -0.91
N ILE A 163 -3.77 19.24 -1.49
CA ILE A 163 -5.14 18.81 -1.80
C ILE A 163 -5.97 18.66 -0.52
N LEU A 164 -5.44 18.01 0.51
CA LEU A 164 -6.18 17.75 1.75
C LEU A 164 -6.47 18.98 2.59
N ASN A 165 -5.74 20.09 2.38
CA ASN A 165 -5.93 21.35 3.10
C ASN A 165 -7.04 22.25 2.49
N GLN A 166 -7.75 21.78 1.47
CA GLN A 166 -8.85 22.46 0.82
C GLN A 166 -10.02 21.51 0.56
N THR A 167 -11.14 22.04 0.11
CA THR A 167 -12.23 21.19 -0.40
C THR A 167 -11.74 20.45 -1.65
N PHE A 168 -11.77 19.14 -1.64
CA PHE A 168 -11.28 18.30 -2.74
C PHE A 168 -12.34 17.29 -3.19
N THR A 169 -12.17 16.79 -4.39
CA THR A 169 -12.98 15.75 -5.02
C THR A 169 -12.16 14.48 -5.23
N HIS A 170 -12.83 13.38 -5.58
CA HIS A 170 -12.13 12.16 -6.00
C HIS A 170 -11.28 12.40 -7.26
N GLN A 171 -11.71 13.31 -8.12
CA GLN A 171 -11.01 13.65 -9.36
C GLN A 171 -9.64 14.28 -9.07
N ASP A 172 -9.53 15.14 -8.06
CA ASP A 172 -8.25 15.76 -7.65
C ASP A 172 -7.24 14.69 -7.21
N LEU A 173 -7.70 13.66 -6.53
CA LEU A 173 -6.85 12.53 -6.10
C LEU A 173 -6.43 11.65 -7.29
N ILE A 174 -7.31 11.45 -8.27
CA ILE A 174 -7.00 10.72 -9.50
C ILE A 174 -5.94 11.49 -10.31
N GLU A 175 -6.13 12.79 -10.49
CA GLU A 175 -5.19 13.64 -11.21
C GLU A 175 -3.81 13.70 -10.53
N LEU A 176 -3.78 13.72 -9.19
CA LEU A 176 -2.54 13.59 -8.44
C LEU A 176 -1.77 12.33 -8.83
N MET A 177 -2.46 11.19 -8.94
CA MET A 177 -1.83 9.92 -9.28
C MET A 177 -1.47 9.79 -10.77
N GLN A 178 -2.14 10.54 -11.62
CA GLN A 178 -1.91 10.59 -13.07
C GLN A 178 -0.88 11.63 -13.49
N LYS A 179 -0.49 12.57 -12.60
CA LYS A 179 0.55 13.55 -12.96
C LYS A 179 1.72 12.80 -13.58
N PRO A 180 2.09 13.15 -14.85
CA PRO A 180 3.22 12.52 -15.51
C PRO A 180 4.41 12.76 -14.62
N VAL A 181 4.84 11.69 -14.08
CA VAL A 181 5.88 11.71 -13.12
C VAL A 181 7.14 12.00 -13.92
N SER A 182 7.62 13.23 -13.86
CA SER A 182 9.06 13.52 -14.04
C SER A 182 9.91 12.64 -13.11
N TYR A 183 9.36 11.62 -12.65
CA TYR A 183 9.57 10.65 -11.65
C TYR A 183 9.79 9.24 -12.22
N THR A 184 9.45 8.96 -13.44
CA THR A 184 9.75 7.70 -14.13
C THR A 184 10.84 7.92 -15.16
N HIS A 185 12.07 8.07 -14.74
CA HIS A 185 13.17 7.65 -15.59
C HIS A 185 13.30 6.13 -15.47
N LEU A 186 12.44 5.42 -16.14
CA LEU A 186 12.71 4.07 -16.61
C LEU A 186 12.50 4.09 -18.10
N ARG A 187 13.54 4.45 -18.81
CA ARG A 187 13.73 3.91 -20.15
C ARG A 187 14.11 2.45 -19.97
N ALA A 188 13.40 1.60 -20.72
CA ALA A 188 13.74 0.22 -20.99
C ALA A 188 15.19 0.07 -21.44
#